data_f90bf7f56964636b7147c59195cca4e7
#
_entry.id   f90bf7f56964636b7147c59195cca4e7
#
_cell.length_a   1.000
_cell.length_b   1.000
_cell.length_c   1.000
_cell.angle_alpha   90.00
_cell.angle_beta   90.00
_cell.angle_gamma   90.00
#
_symmetry.space_group_name_H-M   'P 1'
#
loop_
_entity.id
_entity.type
_entity.pdbx_description
1 polymer ?
#
loop_
_entity_poly.entity_id
_entity_poly.type
_entity_poly.pdbx_seq_one_letter_code
_entity_poly.pdbx_strand_id
1 'polypeptide(L)'
;ANLSPVILAGLQPGGQMTITTDVENYPGFAEVIQGPWLMTEMQSQAENVGARVMYDLVTDLDTSVRPFRMKLDSGKVMTADVVILATGAQARWLGLESESAFNGRGVSACATCDGFFYKERDVAVIGGGNTAVEEALYLANICRSVTLVHRRDSLRAEQIMQDRLLKK
;
A
#
# COMPACT_ATOMS: atom_id res chain seq x y z
N ALA A 1 -8.64 23.84 0.58
CA ALA A 1 -10.00 24.24 0.94
C ALA A 1 -9.99 24.72 2.40
N ASN A 2 -10.59 25.86 2.72
CA ASN A 2 -10.63 26.48 4.05
C ASN A 2 -11.47 25.68 5.09
N LEU A 3 -11.18 24.39 5.24
CA LEU A 3 -11.95 23.46 6.09
C LEU A 3 -11.21 23.05 7.36
N SER A 4 -10.03 23.62 7.60
CA SER A 4 -9.17 23.29 8.77
C SER A 4 -9.02 21.77 9.00
N PRO A 5 -8.53 21.01 8.02
CA PRO A 5 -8.47 19.55 8.10
C PRO A 5 -7.51 19.10 9.19
N VAL A 6 -7.86 17.97 9.82
CA VAL A 6 -7.00 17.23 10.74
C VAL A 6 -6.68 15.87 10.13
N ILE A 7 -5.41 15.52 10.09
CA ILE A 7 -4.92 14.21 9.64
C ILE A 7 -4.59 13.40 10.90
N LEU A 8 -5.29 12.30 11.10
CA LEU A 8 -4.95 11.30 12.12
C LEU A 8 -4.05 10.27 11.47
N ALA A 9 -2.75 10.33 11.75
CA ALA A 9 -1.72 9.64 11.00
C ALA A 9 -1.62 8.13 11.30
N GLY A 10 -2.28 7.65 12.34
CA GLY A 10 -2.24 6.24 12.74
C GLY A 10 -0.87 5.80 13.26
N LEU A 11 -0.61 4.50 13.20
CA LEU A 11 0.63 3.89 13.72
C LEU A 11 1.83 4.08 12.79
N GLN A 12 1.59 4.27 11.49
CA GLN A 12 2.65 4.41 10.49
C GLN A 12 2.39 5.66 9.63
N PRO A 13 2.80 6.84 10.10
CA PRO A 13 2.67 8.09 9.36
C PRO A 13 3.35 7.98 7.98
N GLY A 14 2.65 8.38 6.91
CA GLY A 14 3.12 8.22 5.53
C GLY A 14 2.87 6.84 4.91
N GLY A 15 2.40 5.86 5.71
CA GLY A 15 1.98 4.53 5.25
C GLY A 15 3.09 3.76 4.54
N GLN A 16 2.73 2.98 3.53
CA GLN A 16 3.67 2.10 2.82
C GLN A 16 4.79 2.84 2.08
N MET A 17 4.58 4.09 1.70
CA MET A 17 5.62 4.88 1.04
C MET A 17 6.83 5.13 1.94
N THR A 18 6.68 5.09 3.27
CA THR A 18 7.81 5.27 4.20
C THR A 18 8.76 4.07 4.26
N ILE A 19 8.33 2.93 3.74
CA ILE A 19 9.15 1.71 3.63
C ILE A 19 9.54 1.40 2.16
N THR A 20 9.10 2.23 1.22
CA THR A 20 9.47 2.14 -0.21
C THR A 20 10.73 2.97 -0.43
N THR A 21 11.77 2.37 -1.01
CA THR A 21 13.02 3.08 -1.31
C THR A 21 12.86 3.98 -2.52
N ASP A 22 12.96 3.44 -3.71
CA ASP A 22 12.97 4.17 -4.96
C ASP A 22 11.56 4.35 -5.52
N VAL A 23 11.20 5.59 -5.82
CA VAL A 23 9.92 5.98 -6.43
C VAL A 23 10.21 6.67 -7.75
N GLU A 24 9.87 6.01 -8.85
CA GLU A 24 10.14 6.47 -10.22
C GLU A 24 8.89 6.99 -10.94
N ASN A 25 7.71 6.65 -10.42
CA ASN A 25 6.44 6.87 -11.09
C ASN A 25 5.54 7.93 -10.43
N TYR A 26 6.08 8.72 -9.48
CA TYR A 26 5.34 9.83 -8.91
C TYR A 26 5.46 11.07 -9.81
N PRO A 27 4.35 11.62 -10.32
CA PRO A 27 4.40 12.73 -11.28
C PRO A 27 5.05 13.98 -10.70
N GLY A 28 5.83 14.68 -11.50
CA GLY A 28 6.49 15.93 -11.13
C GLY A 28 7.98 15.82 -10.83
N PHE A 29 8.52 14.60 -10.82
CA PHE A 29 9.96 14.35 -10.64
C PHE A 29 10.51 13.59 -11.85
N ALA A 30 11.62 14.09 -12.41
CA ALA A 30 12.31 13.44 -13.53
C ALA A 30 13.31 12.40 -13.04
N GLU A 31 13.82 12.59 -11.82
CA GLU A 31 14.78 11.69 -11.17
C GLU A 31 14.08 10.81 -10.14
N VAL A 32 14.72 9.70 -9.81
CA VAL A 32 14.27 8.79 -8.74
C VAL A 32 14.27 9.53 -7.41
N ILE A 33 13.17 9.43 -6.68
CA ILE A 33 13.04 10.00 -5.34
C ILE A 33 12.82 8.89 -4.30
N GLN A 34 13.11 9.21 -3.04
CA GLN A 34 12.93 8.26 -1.94
C GLN A 34 11.54 8.40 -1.32
N GLY A 35 10.87 7.26 -1.09
CA GLY A 35 9.53 7.24 -0.49
C GLY A 35 9.42 7.96 0.85
N PRO A 36 10.33 7.75 1.83
CA PRO A 36 10.32 8.48 3.10
C PRO A 36 10.44 10.00 2.92
N TRP A 37 11.32 10.44 2.02
CA TRP A 37 11.47 11.85 1.70
C TRP A 37 10.18 12.42 1.11
N LEU A 38 9.60 11.74 0.14
CA LEU A 38 8.33 12.16 -0.48
C LEU A 38 7.23 12.35 0.56
N MET A 39 7.11 11.42 1.53
CA MET A 39 6.10 11.52 2.58
C MET A 39 6.34 12.69 3.53
N THR A 40 7.60 13.02 3.81
CA THR A 40 7.97 14.20 4.60
C THR A 40 7.56 15.49 3.88
N GLU A 41 7.84 15.57 2.58
CA GLU A 41 7.45 16.73 1.75
C GLU A 41 5.93 16.89 1.67
N MET A 42 5.21 15.77 1.48
CA MET A 42 3.74 15.78 1.43
C MET A 42 3.12 16.21 2.76
N GLN A 43 3.67 15.77 3.89
CA GLN A 43 3.23 16.22 5.20
C GLN A 43 3.49 17.72 5.38
N SER A 44 4.70 18.18 5.08
CA SER A 44 5.09 19.59 5.16
C SER A 44 4.18 20.46 4.28
N GLN A 45 3.87 20.01 3.07
CA GLN A 45 2.94 20.71 2.18
C GLN A 45 1.54 20.81 2.79
N ALA A 46 1.02 19.73 3.37
CA ALA A 46 -0.29 19.74 4.01
C ALA A 46 -0.34 20.71 5.20
N GLU A 47 0.71 20.72 6.03
CA GLU A 47 0.84 21.63 7.18
C GLU A 47 0.96 23.09 6.74
N ASN A 48 1.72 23.37 5.68
CA ASN A 48 1.90 24.72 5.11
C ASN A 48 0.58 25.33 4.59
N VAL A 49 -0.36 24.49 4.17
CA VAL A 49 -1.70 24.93 3.74
C VAL A 49 -2.75 24.83 4.85
N GLY A 50 -2.32 24.65 6.11
CA GLY A 50 -3.16 24.74 7.30
C GLY A 50 -3.76 23.43 7.79
N ALA A 51 -3.32 22.27 7.30
CA ALA A 51 -3.68 20.99 7.90
C ALA A 51 -2.95 20.80 9.25
N ARG A 52 -3.61 20.12 10.20
CA ARG A 52 -2.98 19.69 11.43
C ARG A 52 -2.75 18.19 11.41
N VAL A 53 -1.53 17.75 11.62
CA VAL A 53 -1.19 16.33 11.75
C VAL A 53 -1.16 15.94 13.22
N MET A 54 -1.87 14.88 13.57
CA MET A 54 -1.92 14.30 14.91
C MET A 54 -1.50 12.82 14.84
N TYR A 55 -0.52 12.47 15.65
CA TYR A 55 -0.02 11.10 15.77
C TYR A 55 -0.86 10.33 16.79
N ASP A 56 -2.01 9.88 16.33
CA ASP A 56 -2.96 9.12 17.12
C ASP A 56 -3.72 8.14 16.21
N LEU A 57 -4.33 7.13 16.77
CA LEU A 57 -5.06 6.09 16.05
C LEU A 57 -6.56 6.22 16.32
N VAL A 58 -7.38 6.19 15.27
CA VAL A 58 -8.83 6.06 15.42
C VAL A 58 -9.16 4.60 15.72
N THR A 59 -9.73 4.36 16.89
CA THR A 59 -10.13 3.03 17.36
C THR A 59 -11.62 2.73 17.10
N ASP A 60 -12.44 3.78 17.00
CA ASP A 60 -13.88 3.67 16.74
C ASP A 60 -14.40 4.90 16.00
N LEU A 61 -15.33 4.69 15.07
CA LEU A 61 -15.98 5.76 14.30
C LEU A 61 -17.49 5.55 14.32
N ASP A 62 -18.18 6.42 15.04
CA ASP A 62 -19.64 6.46 15.06
C ASP A 62 -20.16 7.36 13.92
N THR A 63 -20.78 6.72 12.95
CA THR A 63 -21.39 7.37 11.78
C THR A 63 -22.91 7.57 11.94
N SER A 64 -23.49 7.12 13.03
CA SER A 64 -24.92 7.22 13.29
C SER A 64 -25.38 8.62 13.71
N VAL A 65 -24.42 9.46 14.14
CA VAL A 65 -24.66 10.83 14.60
C VAL A 65 -23.92 11.86 13.76
N ARG A 66 -24.37 13.09 13.77
CA ARG A 66 -23.74 14.25 13.16
C ARG A 66 -23.52 15.36 14.22
N PRO A 67 -22.30 15.95 14.28
CA PRO A 67 -21.07 15.59 13.58
C PRO A 67 -20.62 14.17 13.90
N PHE A 68 -19.92 13.50 12.97
CA PHE A 68 -19.35 12.17 13.19
C PHE A 68 -18.42 12.16 14.42
N ARG A 69 -18.45 11.07 15.17
CA ARG A 69 -17.70 10.95 16.41
C ARG A 69 -16.63 9.88 16.29
N MET A 70 -15.40 10.24 16.58
CA MET A 70 -14.24 9.35 16.55
C MET A 70 -13.66 9.19 17.96
N LYS A 71 -13.38 7.96 18.39
CA LYS A 71 -12.57 7.66 19.56
C LYS A 71 -11.13 7.41 19.13
N LEU A 72 -10.20 7.99 19.86
CA LEU A 72 -8.77 7.82 19.62
C LEU A 72 -8.17 6.88 20.68
N ASP A 73 -7.06 6.26 20.33
CA ASP A 73 -6.31 5.35 21.22
C ASP A 73 -5.82 6.07 22.49
N SER A 74 -5.49 7.35 22.37
CA SER A 74 -5.18 8.21 23.53
C SER A 74 -6.36 8.42 24.50
N GLY A 75 -7.54 7.89 24.21
CA GLY A 75 -8.77 8.10 24.98
C GLY A 75 -9.52 9.40 24.64
N LYS A 76 -8.98 10.25 23.78
CA LYS A 76 -9.66 11.46 23.31
C LYS A 76 -10.83 11.13 22.40
N VAL A 77 -11.84 12.01 22.41
CA VAL A 77 -12.95 11.97 21.46
C VAL A 77 -12.87 13.21 20.58
N MET A 78 -12.97 13.01 19.28
CA MET A 78 -13.04 14.07 18.28
C MET A 78 -14.34 13.99 17.49
N THR A 79 -14.78 15.14 16.98
CA THR A 79 -15.94 15.23 16.09
C THR A 79 -15.56 15.93 14.80
N ALA A 80 -16.19 15.52 13.70
CA ALA A 80 -16.00 16.13 12.39
C ALA A 80 -17.28 16.06 11.56
N ASP A 81 -17.55 17.09 10.79
CA ASP A 81 -18.68 17.12 9.86
C ASP A 81 -18.46 16.21 8.65
N VAL A 82 -17.19 16.04 8.25
CA VAL A 82 -16.75 15.18 7.15
C VAL A 82 -15.58 14.33 7.61
N VAL A 83 -15.60 13.05 7.27
CA VAL A 83 -14.49 12.11 7.50
C VAL A 83 -14.07 11.49 6.17
N ILE A 84 -12.77 11.49 5.90
CA ILE A 84 -12.16 10.80 4.75
C ILE A 84 -11.41 9.60 5.31
N LEU A 85 -11.82 8.39 4.89
CA LEU A 85 -11.14 7.16 5.23
C LEU A 85 -9.99 6.92 4.24
N ALA A 86 -8.77 7.15 4.68
CA ALA A 86 -7.55 6.99 3.90
C ALA A 86 -6.58 6.01 4.61
N THR A 87 -7.09 4.86 5.02
CA THR A 87 -6.41 3.90 5.90
C THR A 87 -5.33 3.07 5.21
N GLY A 88 -5.15 3.26 3.90
CA GLY A 88 -4.16 2.52 3.12
C GLY A 88 -4.51 1.04 2.94
N ALA A 89 -3.50 0.24 2.68
CA ALA A 89 -3.61 -1.20 2.52
C ALA A 89 -2.36 -1.89 3.12
N GLN A 90 -2.53 -3.14 3.49
CA GLN A 90 -1.44 -4.01 3.91
C GLN A 90 -1.41 -5.27 3.06
N ALA A 91 -0.22 -5.84 2.91
CA ALA A 91 -0.07 -7.13 2.24
C ALA A 91 -0.90 -8.21 2.95
N ARG A 92 -1.57 -9.03 2.15
CA ARG A 92 -2.31 -10.17 2.67
C ARG A 92 -1.43 -11.39 2.63
N TRP A 93 -0.95 -11.80 3.79
CA TRP A 93 -0.15 -13.00 3.97
C TRP A 93 -1.00 -14.27 4.00
N LEU A 94 -0.39 -15.41 3.70
CA LEU A 94 -1.04 -16.73 3.80
C LEU A 94 -1.17 -17.17 5.26
N GLY A 95 -0.35 -16.63 6.15
CA GLY A 95 -0.30 -16.99 7.57
C GLY A 95 0.62 -18.19 7.86
N LEU A 96 1.58 -18.45 6.98
CA LEU A 96 2.57 -19.50 7.17
C LEU A 96 3.77 -18.99 7.98
N GLU A 97 4.30 -19.78 8.88
CA GLU A 97 5.50 -19.44 9.65
C GLU A 97 6.70 -19.14 8.74
N SER A 98 6.79 -19.83 7.60
CA SER A 98 7.82 -19.62 6.59
C SER A 98 7.78 -18.23 5.95
N GLU A 99 6.63 -17.56 5.89
CA GLU A 99 6.55 -16.18 5.36
C GLU A 99 7.36 -15.23 6.23
N SER A 100 7.21 -15.29 7.54
CA SER A 100 8.00 -14.48 8.46
C SER A 100 9.49 -14.85 8.45
N ALA A 101 9.80 -16.15 8.38
CA ALA A 101 11.18 -16.65 8.38
C ALA A 101 11.97 -16.24 7.13
N PHE A 102 11.29 -16.13 5.97
CA PHE A 102 11.91 -15.83 4.68
C PHE A 102 11.56 -14.45 4.14
N ASN A 103 10.87 -13.61 4.90
CA ASN A 103 10.58 -12.24 4.50
C ASN A 103 11.88 -11.46 4.19
N GLY A 104 11.96 -10.87 3.00
CA GLY A 104 13.17 -10.21 2.49
C GLY A 104 14.31 -11.18 2.09
N ARG A 105 14.10 -12.50 2.17
CA ARG A 105 15.10 -13.54 1.85
C ARG A 105 14.51 -14.68 1.01
N GLY A 106 13.54 -14.38 0.17
CA GLY A 106 12.85 -15.36 -0.68
C GLY A 106 11.34 -15.19 -0.68
N VAL A 107 10.78 -14.53 0.31
CA VAL A 107 9.36 -14.17 0.38
C VAL A 107 9.25 -12.65 0.43
N SER A 108 8.41 -12.10 -0.44
CA SER A 108 8.12 -10.67 -0.55
C SER A 108 6.64 -10.45 -0.82
N ALA A 109 6.13 -9.29 -0.46
CA ALA A 109 4.79 -8.83 -0.77
C ALA A 109 4.78 -7.67 -1.79
N CYS A 110 5.93 -7.39 -2.43
CA CYS A 110 6.08 -6.30 -3.38
C CYS A 110 7.07 -6.69 -4.48
N ALA A 111 6.56 -7.09 -5.63
CA ALA A 111 7.41 -7.49 -6.75
C ALA A 111 8.21 -6.33 -7.34
N THR A 112 7.66 -5.13 -7.36
CA THR A 112 8.37 -3.94 -7.85
C THR A 112 9.48 -3.48 -6.91
N CYS A 113 9.36 -3.78 -5.59
CA CYS A 113 10.40 -3.46 -4.61
C CYS A 113 11.56 -4.46 -4.68
N ASP A 114 11.25 -5.73 -4.68
CA ASP A 114 12.23 -6.81 -4.44
C ASP A 114 12.52 -7.66 -5.68
N GLY A 115 11.71 -7.56 -6.74
CA GLY A 115 11.78 -8.44 -7.91
C GLY A 115 13.13 -8.42 -8.61
N PHE A 116 13.82 -7.28 -8.58
CA PHE A 116 15.16 -7.15 -9.18
C PHE A 116 16.18 -8.14 -8.59
N PHE A 117 16.08 -8.46 -7.29
CA PHE A 117 16.97 -9.43 -6.63
C PHE A 117 16.76 -10.86 -7.11
N TYR A 118 15.65 -11.12 -7.78
CA TYR A 118 15.26 -12.44 -8.32
C TYR A 118 15.35 -12.51 -9.84
N LYS A 119 16.07 -11.57 -10.47
CA LYS A 119 16.33 -11.58 -11.90
C LYS A 119 16.90 -12.94 -12.35
N GLU A 120 16.36 -13.46 -13.46
CA GLU A 120 16.75 -14.76 -14.02
C GLU A 120 16.54 -15.97 -13.09
N ARG A 121 15.75 -15.81 -12.02
CA ARG A 121 15.33 -16.90 -11.12
C ARG A 121 13.93 -17.38 -11.45
N ASP A 122 13.60 -18.57 -10.96
CA ASP A 122 12.24 -19.08 -10.98
C ASP A 122 11.52 -18.55 -9.74
N VAL A 123 10.36 -17.94 -9.95
CA VAL A 123 9.58 -17.34 -8.88
C VAL A 123 8.12 -17.82 -8.92
N ALA A 124 7.47 -17.77 -7.78
CA ALA A 124 6.04 -18.03 -7.67
C ALA A 124 5.31 -16.79 -7.14
N VAL A 125 4.17 -16.47 -7.74
CA VAL A 125 3.26 -15.43 -7.25
C VAL A 125 2.01 -16.10 -6.71
N ILE A 126 1.65 -15.80 -5.48
CA ILE A 126 0.49 -16.40 -4.82
C ILE A 126 -0.66 -15.39 -4.80
N GLY A 127 -1.73 -15.69 -5.51
CA GLY A 127 -2.90 -14.83 -5.56
C GLY A 127 -3.66 -14.96 -6.87
N GLY A 128 -4.69 -14.13 -7.05
CA GLY A 128 -5.53 -14.15 -8.26
C GLY A 128 -6.35 -12.87 -8.42
N GLY A 129 -6.04 -11.84 -7.64
CA GLY A 129 -6.57 -10.47 -7.82
C GLY A 129 -5.66 -9.63 -8.70
N ASN A 130 -6.01 -8.35 -8.90
CA ASN A 130 -5.25 -7.41 -9.72
C ASN A 130 -3.78 -7.37 -9.32
N THR A 131 -3.46 -7.15 -8.05
CA THR A 131 -2.08 -7.09 -7.57
C THR A 131 -1.26 -8.34 -7.96
N ALA A 132 -1.78 -9.54 -7.74
CA ALA A 132 -1.05 -10.76 -8.08
C ALA A 132 -0.81 -10.90 -9.59
N VAL A 133 -1.77 -10.50 -10.41
CA VAL A 133 -1.64 -10.53 -11.87
C VAL A 133 -0.66 -9.46 -12.35
N GLU A 134 -0.72 -8.25 -11.82
CA GLU A 134 0.23 -7.16 -12.10
C GLU A 134 1.65 -7.56 -11.76
N GLU A 135 1.86 -8.09 -10.55
CA GLU A 135 3.17 -8.54 -10.09
C GLU A 135 3.70 -9.70 -10.92
N ALA A 136 2.84 -10.66 -11.29
CA ALA A 136 3.23 -11.75 -12.19
C ALA A 136 3.65 -11.25 -13.57
N LEU A 137 2.93 -10.28 -14.13
CA LEU A 137 3.28 -9.65 -15.40
C LEU A 137 4.61 -8.88 -15.31
N TYR A 138 4.84 -8.16 -14.23
CA TYR A 138 6.10 -7.45 -14.00
C TYR A 138 7.27 -8.44 -13.91
N LEU A 139 7.15 -9.45 -13.03
CA LEU A 139 8.18 -10.46 -12.83
C LEU A 139 8.49 -11.27 -14.08
N ALA A 140 7.50 -11.50 -14.94
CA ALA A 140 7.69 -12.19 -16.21
C ALA A 140 8.61 -11.44 -17.21
N ASN A 141 8.92 -10.16 -16.96
CA ASN A 141 9.89 -9.40 -17.76
C ASN A 141 11.32 -9.52 -17.25
N ILE A 142 11.52 -9.95 -16.02
CA ILE A 142 12.84 -9.95 -15.35
C ILE A 142 13.27 -11.33 -14.85
N CYS A 143 12.33 -12.19 -14.51
CA CYS A 143 12.60 -13.54 -14.01
C CYS A 143 12.68 -14.57 -15.17
N ARG A 144 13.32 -15.69 -14.91
CA ARG A 144 13.40 -16.80 -15.87
C ARG A 144 12.05 -17.47 -16.09
N SER A 145 11.32 -17.70 -15.03
CA SER A 145 9.95 -18.20 -15.08
C SER A 145 9.13 -17.65 -13.92
N VAL A 146 7.83 -17.50 -14.14
CA VAL A 146 6.87 -17.08 -13.11
C VAL A 146 5.73 -18.08 -13.07
N THR A 147 5.50 -18.67 -11.89
CA THR A 147 4.37 -19.56 -11.65
C THR A 147 3.32 -18.84 -10.83
N LEU A 148 2.15 -18.53 -11.41
CA LEU A 148 1.03 -17.98 -10.68
C LEU A 148 0.22 -19.10 -10.02
N VAL A 149 0.13 -19.05 -8.69
CA VAL A 149 -0.60 -20.02 -7.88
C VAL A 149 -1.88 -19.40 -7.34
N HIS A 150 -3.02 -19.96 -7.71
CA HIS A 150 -4.31 -19.51 -7.23
C HIS A 150 -5.17 -20.67 -6.72
N ARG A 151 -5.91 -20.46 -5.64
CA ARG A 151 -6.73 -21.50 -5.00
C ARG A 151 -8.09 -21.78 -5.68
N ARG A 152 -8.44 -21.01 -6.72
CA ARG A 152 -9.71 -21.12 -7.45
C ARG A 152 -9.44 -21.37 -8.93
N ASP A 153 -10.44 -21.84 -9.64
CA ASP A 153 -10.36 -22.15 -11.07
C ASP A 153 -10.41 -20.89 -11.95
N SER A 154 -10.77 -19.73 -11.37
CA SER A 154 -10.85 -18.46 -12.09
C SER A 154 -10.17 -17.34 -11.29
N LEU A 155 -9.48 -16.46 -11.99
CA LEU A 155 -8.88 -15.25 -11.42
C LEU A 155 -9.96 -14.23 -11.09
N ARG A 156 -9.66 -13.37 -10.12
CA ARG A 156 -10.53 -12.25 -9.70
C ARG A 156 -10.03 -10.89 -10.19
N ALA A 157 -8.91 -10.89 -10.90
CA ALA A 157 -8.39 -9.71 -11.54
C ALA A 157 -9.35 -9.22 -12.64
N GLU A 158 -9.23 -7.95 -13.01
CA GLU A 158 -9.98 -7.39 -14.14
C GLU A 158 -9.70 -8.15 -15.44
N GLN A 159 -10.69 -8.27 -16.31
CA GLN A 159 -10.59 -9.06 -17.54
C GLN A 159 -9.40 -8.64 -18.39
N ILE A 160 -9.16 -7.34 -18.53
CA ILE A 160 -8.02 -6.82 -19.31
C ILE A 160 -6.67 -7.30 -18.78
N MET A 161 -6.55 -7.47 -17.46
CA MET A 161 -5.34 -7.96 -16.81
C MET A 161 -5.16 -9.46 -17.03
N GLN A 162 -6.26 -10.20 -16.94
CA GLN A 162 -6.26 -11.64 -17.25
C GLN A 162 -5.86 -11.89 -18.72
N ASP A 163 -6.42 -11.11 -19.65
CA ASP A 163 -6.11 -11.23 -21.07
C ASP A 163 -4.62 -10.94 -21.38
N ARG A 164 -4.02 -10.01 -20.64
CA ARG A 164 -2.58 -9.72 -20.73
C ARG A 164 -1.74 -10.87 -20.18
N LEU A 165 -2.15 -11.42 -19.04
CA LEU A 165 -1.46 -12.54 -18.40
C LEU A 165 -1.43 -13.79 -19.31
N LEU A 166 -2.57 -14.13 -19.92
CA LEU A 166 -2.71 -15.30 -20.78
C LEU A 166 -1.98 -15.18 -22.13
N LYS A 167 -1.59 -13.96 -22.50
CA LYS A 167 -0.80 -13.69 -23.73
C LYS A 167 0.71 -13.66 -23.48
N LYS A 168 1.13 -13.71 -22.23
CA LYS A 168 2.53 -13.64 -21.82
C LYS A 168 3.19 -15.01 -21.74
#